data_32e8965875a5a0d2b3ecf506b1ffed12
#
_entry.id   32e8965875a5a0d2b3ecf506b1ffed12
#
_cell.length_a   1.000
_cell.length_b   1.000
_cell.length_c   1.000
_cell.angle_alpha   90.00
_cell.angle_beta   90.00
_cell.angle_gamma   90.00
#
_symmetry.space_group_name_H-M   'P 1'
#
loop_
_entity.id
_entity.type
_entity.pdbx_description
1 polymer ?
#
loop_
_entity_poly.entity_id
_entity_poly.type
_entity_poly.pdbx_seq_one_letter_code
_entity_poly.pdbx_strand_id
1 'polypeptide(L)'
;MGVHLEGIVSPNWVEESESESFRLARLKSESEGKYLAQAAEKGLLVVETVVNLPFRESAGIYLTKFFTAIRDEGKIIANRCPACKRVVLPPRIVCGFCKIKIEDEPGNWITLKDTGMVMSYTINVEREVDYATNKLVGQAYPIAFIRLDGGDQYSILVHFLKEIQPSKISVGMKVKAVWKPYELRRGRMSDILYFETIGGDK
;
A
#
# COMPACT_ATOMS: atom_id res chain seq x y z
N MET A 1 -22.10 9.58 -14.84
CA MET A 1 -22.34 9.81 -13.40
C MET A 1 -20.97 9.96 -12.77
N GLY A 2 -20.60 11.21 -12.45
CA GLY A 2 -19.32 11.50 -11.82
C GLY A 2 -19.36 11.08 -10.35
N VAL A 3 -18.48 10.19 -9.97
CA VAL A 3 -18.24 9.89 -8.55
C VAL A 3 -17.46 11.08 -8.00
N HIS A 4 -18.10 11.88 -7.14
CA HIS A 4 -17.40 12.90 -6.37
C HIS A 4 -16.49 12.18 -5.37
N LEU A 5 -15.19 12.28 -5.62
CA LEU A 5 -14.14 11.71 -4.78
C LEU A 5 -13.42 12.87 -4.05
N GLU A 6 -14.18 13.67 -3.31
CA GLU A 6 -13.58 14.62 -2.38
C GLU A 6 -13.08 13.85 -1.16
N GLY A 7 -11.77 13.96 -0.90
CA GLY A 7 -11.16 13.56 0.35
C GLY A 7 -10.56 12.17 0.44
N ILE A 8 -9.90 11.67 -0.61
CA ILE A 8 -8.96 10.56 -0.42
C ILE A 8 -7.68 11.12 0.23
N VAL A 9 -7.81 11.49 1.46
CA VAL A 9 -6.73 11.39 2.43
C VAL A 9 -6.42 9.90 2.51
N SER A 10 -5.14 9.54 2.64
CA SER A 10 -4.70 8.16 2.83
C SER A 10 -5.79 7.33 3.52
N PRO A 11 -6.16 6.17 2.98
CA PRO A 11 -7.25 5.39 3.54
C PRO A 11 -7.08 5.31 5.05
N ASN A 12 -8.13 5.57 5.82
CA ASN A 12 -8.09 5.64 7.29
C ASN A 12 -7.54 4.38 7.99
N TRP A 13 -7.34 3.26 7.25
CA TRP A 13 -6.66 2.06 7.75
C TRP A 13 -5.16 2.27 8.02
N VAL A 14 -4.61 3.42 7.62
CA VAL A 14 -3.21 3.80 7.86
C VAL A 14 -3.00 4.36 9.27
N GLU A 15 -4.02 4.86 9.93
CA GLU A 15 -3.85 5.62 11.17
C GLU A 15 -3.97 4.81 12.46
N GLU A 16 -4.51 3.59 12.43
CA GLU A 16 -4.85 2.94 13.70
C GLU A 16 -4.53 1.45 13.72
N SER A 17 -3.33 1.10 14.18
CA SER A 17 -2.96 -0.29 14.45
C SER A 17 -3.65 -0.92 15.66
N GLU A 18 -4.33 -0.15 16.50
CA GLU A 18 -5.07 -0.67 17.65
C GLU A 18 -6.56 -0.87 17.39
N SER A 19 -7.11 -0.27 16.35
CA SER A 19 -8.53 -0.26 16.13
C SER A 19 -9.01 -1.01 14.88
N GLU A 20 -8.14 -1.61 14.09
CA GLU A 20 -8.58 -2.29 12.87
C GLU A 20 -9.61 -3.39 13.15
N SER A 21 -9.39 -4.18 14.17
CA SER A 21 -10.39 -5.16 14.63
C SER A 21 -11.61 -4.49 15.25
N PHE A 22 -11.42 -3.37 15.96
CA PHE A 22 -12.49 -2.61 16.58
C PHE A 22 -13.30 -1.80 15.58
N ARG A 23 -12.65 -1.25 14.57
CA ARG A 23 -13.29 -0.47 13.50
C ARG A 23 -14.02 -1.36 12.50
N LEU A 24 -13.42 -2.47 12.09
CA LEU A 24 -14.12 -3.52 11.35
C LEU A 24 -15.31 -4.04 12.13
N ALA A 25 -15.18 -4.28 13.43
CA ALA A 25 -16.28 -4.67 14.28
C ALA A 25 -17.38 -3.59 14.36
N ARG A 26 -17.01 -2.30 14.43
CA ARG A 26 -17.98 -1.20 14.52
C ARG A 26 -18.70 -0.93 13.18
N LEU A 27 -17.97 -0.99 12.05
CA LEU A 27 -18.58 -0.89 10.72
C LEU A 27 -19.48 -2.09 10.44
N LYS A 28 -19.07 -3.27 10.86
CA LYS A 28 -19.88 -4.48 10.80
C LYS A 28 -21.15 -4.34 11.63
N SER A 29 -21.11 -3.78 12.85
CA SER A 29 -22.26 -3.77 13.75
C SER A 29 -23.48 -3.01 13.23
N GLU A 30 -23.30 -1.94 12.45
CA GLU A 30 -24.45 -1.18 11.90
C GLU A 30 -25.06 -1.85 10.66
N SER A 31 -24.22 -2.40 9.76
CA SER A 31 -24.69 -3.14 8.59
C SER A 31 -25.17 -4.54 8.95
N GLU A 32 -24.52 -5.21 9.89
CA GLU A 32 -24.90 -6.53 10.40
C GLU A 32 -26.24 -6.51 11.10
N GLY A 33 -26.52 -5.51 11.93
CA GLY A 33 -27.80 -5.39 12.59
C GLY A 33 -28.97 -5.34 11.60
N LYS A 34 -28.83 -4.59 10.51
CA LYS A 34 -29.83 -4.50 9.45
C LYS A 34 -29.92 -5.78 8.63
N TYR A 35 -28.80 -6.41 8.33
CA TYR A 35 -28.75 -7.68 7.59
C TYR A 35 -29.40 -8.82 8.40
N LEU A 36 -29.07 -8.93 9.67
CA LEU A 36 -29.63 -9.92 10.56
C LEU A 36 -31.15 -9.73 10.74
N ALA A 37 -31.62 -8.48 10.84
CA ALA A 37 -33.05 -8.18 10.90
C ALA A 37 -33.75 -8.63 9.61
N GLN A 38 -33.22 -8.30 8.43
CA GLN A 38 -33.79 -8.72 7.15
C GLN A 38 -33.75 -10.24 6.95
N ALA A 39 -32.68 -10.90 7.41
CA ALA A 39 -32.59 -12.35 7.35
C ALA A 39 -33.64 -13.01 8.26
N ALA A 40 -33.83 -12.48 9.46
CA ALA A 40 -34.84 -12.95 10.41
C ALA A 40 -36.25 -12.77 9.85
N GLU A 41 -36.58 -11.61 9.25
CA GLU A 41 -37.87 -11.36 8.61
C GLU A 41 -38.18 -12.37 7.48
N LYS A 42 -37.13 -12.83 6.77
CA LYS A 42 -37.25 -13.85 5.71
C LYS A 42 -37.17 -15.29 6.22
N GLY A 43 -37.05 -15.48 7.53
CA GLY A 43 -36.88 -16.80 8.14
C GLY A 43 -35.58 -17.51 7.74
N LEU A 44 -34.53 -16.74 7.37
CA LEU A 44 -33.25 -17.29 6.97
C LEU A 44 -32.35 -17.55 8.19
N LEU A 45 -31.65 -18.67 8.17
CA LEU A 45 -30.60 -18.97 9.13
C LEU A 45 -29.34 -18.24 8.75
N VAL A 46 -28.78 -17.44 9.65
CA VAL A 46 -27.49 -16.76 9.48
C VAL A 46 -26.44 -17.50 10.28
N VAL A 47 -25.38 -17.92 9.63
CA VAL A 47 -24.20 -18.51 10.26
C VAL A 47 -23.05 -17.51 10.13
N GLU A 48 -22.60 -17.01 11.28
CA GLU A 48 -21.41 -16.15 11.34
C GLU A 48 -20.21 -16.99 11.77
N THR A 49 -19.12 -16.88 11.02
CA THR A 49 -17.83 -17.47 11.37
C THR A 49 -16.79 -16.36 11.43
N VAL A 50 -16.33 -16.04 12.62
CA VAL A 50 -15.24 -15.06 12.82
C VAL A 50 -13.94 -15.83 13.03
N VAL A 51 -12.99 -15.65 12.12
CA VAL A 51 -11.64 -16.21 12.26
C VAL A 51 -10.68 -15.05 12.53
N ASN A 52 -10.20 -14.94 13.76
CA ASN A 52 -9.18 -13.96 14.15
C ASN A 52 -7.88 -14.72 14.46
N LEU A 53 -6.93 -14.66 13.54
CA LEU A 53 -5.63 -15.32 13.64
C LEU A 53 -4.52 -14.25 13.72
N PRO A 54 -4.18 -13.79 14.93
CA PRO A 54 -3.07 -12.85 15.08
C PRO A 54 -1.74 -13.56 14.84
N PHE A 55 -0.97 -13.07 13.87
CA PHE A 55 0.37 -13.55 13.59
C PHE A 55 1.41 -12.56 14.12
N ARG A 56 2.50 -13.09 14.66
CA ARG A 56 3.69 -12.32 15.00
C ARG A 56 4.89 -12.99 14.37
N GLU A 57 5.49 -12.34 13.41
CA GLU A 57 6.65 -12.84 12.69
C GLU A 57 7.79 -11.84 12.75
N SER A 58 9.03 -12.34 12.72
CA SER A 58 10.19 -11.50 12.56
C SER A 58 10.28 -11.02 11.12
N ALA A 59 10.46 -9.72 10.91
CA ALA A 59 10.73 -9.16 9.59
C ALA A 59 12.10 -9.60 9.01
N GLY A 60 12.97 -10.18 9.83
CA GLY A 60 14.34 -10.50 9.46
C GLY A 60 15.21 -9.25 9.26
N ILE A 61 16.50 -9.45 9.03
CA ILE A 61 17.50 -8.35 9.00
C ILE A 61 17.20 -7.38 7.86
N TYR A 62 16.93 -7.87 6.67
CA TYR A 62 16.77 -7.05 5.44
C TYR A 62 15.55 -6.12 5.51
N LEU A 63 14.39 -6.66 5.86
CA LEU A 63 13.20 -5.85 6.01
C LEU A 63 13.25 -4.96 7.25
N THR A 64 13.91 -5.39 8.32
CA THR A 64 14.16 -4.53 9.48
C THR A 64 14.94 -3.29 9.08
N LYS A 65 16.06 -3.43 8.36
CA LYS A 65 16.83 -2.28 7.85
C LYS A 65 16.00 -1.40 6.93
N PHE A 66 15.25 -2.01 6.03
CA PHE A 66 14.37 -1.29 5.10
C PHE A 66 13.34 -0.42 5.82
N PHE A 67 12.59 -1.01 6.74
CA PHE A 67 11.56 -0.27 7.48
C PHE A 67 12.14 0.72 8.49
N THR A 68 13.32 0.45 9.04
CA THR A 68 14.05 1.41 9.88
C THR A 68 14.47 2.64 9.07
N ALA A 69 14.99 2.45 7.85
CA ALA A 69 15.33 3.57 6.96
C ALA A 69 14.11 4.40 6.56
N ILE A 70 12.97 3.76 6.31
CA ILE A 70 11.68 4.42 6.05
C ILE A 70 11.27 5.27 7.25
N ARG A 71 11.31 4.72 8.46
CA ARG A 71 10.89 5.40 9.68
C ARG A 71 11.81 6.54 10.05
N ASP A 72 13.10 6.25 10.19
CA ASP A 72 14.05 7.15 10.85
C ASP A 72 14.65 8.17 9.87
N GLU A 73 14.83 7.79 8.61
CA GLU A 73 15.51 8.62 7.62
C GLU A 73 14.61 9.11 6.49
N GLY A 74 13.41 8.54 6.32
CA GLY A 74 12.56 8.84 5.16
C GLY A 74 13.24 8.44 3.85
N LYS A 75 13.94 7.31 3.84
CA LYS A 75 14.67 6.80 2.69
C LYS A 75 14.15 5.44 2.27
N ILE A 76 14.16 5.22 0.97
CA ILE A 76 13.87 3.91 0.36
C ILE A 76 15.22 3.26 0.05
N ILE A 77 15.55 2.19 0.75
CA ILE A 77 16.76 1.44 0.49
C ILE A 77 16.44 0.12 -0.22
N ALA A 78 17.36 -0.36 -1.00
CA ALA A 78 17.27 -1.64 -1.70
C ALA A 78 18.60 -2.36 -1.59
N ASN A 79 18.65 -3.64 -1.95
CA ASN A 79 19.93 -4.30 -2.09
C ASN A 79 20.23 -4.65 -3.57
N ARG A 80 21.53 -4.72 -3.88
CA ARG A 80 22.04 -5.04 -5.21
C ARG A 80 22.66 -6.42 -5.20
N CYS A 81 22.20 -7.27 -6.09
CA CYS A 81 22.80 -8.61 -6.22
C CYS A 81 24.25 -8.52 -6.68
N PRO A 82 25.23 -9.15 -5.97
CA PRO A 82 26.63 -9.10 -6.36
C PRO A 82 26.92 -9.81 -7.68
N ALA A 83 26.12 -10.81 -8.06
CA ALA A 83 26.30 -11.56 -9.30
C ALA A 83 25.64 -10.87 -10.50
N CYS A 84 24.32 -10.70 -10.52
CA CYS A 84 23.61 -10.18 -11.68
C CYS A 84 23.43 -8.65 -11.65
N LYS A 85 23.91 -7.98 -10.62
CA LYS A 85 23.89 -6.51 -10.44
C LYS A 85 22.48 -5.88 -10.34
N ARG A 86 21.41 -6.68 -10.43
CA ARG A 86 20.04 -6.19 -10.33
C ARG A 86 19.73 -5.65 -8.95
N VAL A 87 18.94 -4.61 -8.93
CA VAL A 87 18.39 -4.04 -7.69
C VAL A 87 17.19 -4.87 -7.25
N VAL A 88 17.15 -5.21 -5.97
CA VAL A 88 16.08 -6.01 -5.35
C VAL A 88 15.33 -5.11 -4.37
N LEU A 89 14.08 -4.81 -4.69
CA LEU A 89 13.18 -3.97 -3.90
C LEU A 89 11.84 -4.70 -3.74
N PRO A 90 11.33 -4.87 -2.53
CA PRO A 90 12.03 -4.67 -1.25
C PRO A 90 13.24 -5.60 -1.11
N PRO A 91 14.23 -5.24 -0.26
CA PRO A 91 15.47 -6.00 -0.12
C PRO A 91 15.22 -7.42 0.39
N ARG A 92 16.00 -8.37 -0.10
CA ARG A 92 15.87 -9.82 0.21
C ARG A 92 17.22 -10.48 0.41
N ILE A 93 17.22 -11.58 1.15
CA ILE A 93 18.41 -12.41 1.36
C ILE A 93 18.88 -13.09 0.07
N VAL A 94 17.96 -13.50 -0.78
CA VAL A 94 18.24 -14.24 -2.03
C VAL A 94 17.72 -13.45 -3.22
N CYS A 95 18.56 -13.30 -4.22
CA CYS A 95 18.16 -12.72 -5.50
C CYS A 95 17.12 -13.60 -6.19
N GLY A 96 15.97 -13.03 -6.53
CA GLY A 96 14.88 -13.75 -7.20
C GLY A 96 15.24 -14.25 -8.60
N PHE A 97 16.26 -13.65 -9.25
CA PHE A 97 16.66 -13.98 -10.61
C PHE A 97 17.73 -15.06 -10.69
N CYS A 98 18.86 -14.84 -10.05
CA CYS A 98 19.99 -15.78 -10.16
C CYS A 98 20.14 -16.69 -8.94
N LYS A 99 19.26 -16.62 -7.95
CA LYS A 99 19.20 -17.44 -6.74
C LYS A 99 20.44 -17.36 -5.85
N ILE A 100 21.28 -16.35 -6.06
CA ILE A 100 22.47 -16.11 -5.25
C ILE A 100 22.07 -15.39 -3.97
N LYS A 101 22.69 -15.78 -2.86
CA LYS A 101 22.59 -15.08 -1.58
C LYS A 101 23.20 -13.67 -1.72
N ILE A 102 22.53 -12.68 -1.21
CA ILE A 102 23.01 -11.30 -1.12
C ILE A 102 23.42 -11.11 0.33
N GLU A 103 24.70 -11.00 0.60
CA GLU A 103 25.20 -10.81 1.97
C GLU A 103 24.85 -9.40 2.48
N ASP A 104 24.66 -9.30 3.80
CA ASP A 104 24.35 -8.03 4.47
C ASP A 104 25.60 -7.17 4.65
N GLU A 105 26.20 -6.76 3.54
CA GLU A 105 27.40 -5.93 3.47
C GLU A 105 27.07 -4.54 2.94
N PRO A 106 27.76 -3.48 3.39
CA PRO A 106 27.49 -2.11 2.97
C PRO A 106 27.51 -1.94 1.44
N GLY A 107 28.39 -2.63 0.73
CA GLY A 107 28.51 -2.56 -0.73
C GLY A 107 27.31 -3.14 -1.50
N ASN A 108 26.49 -3.92 -0.85
CA ASN A 108 25.28 -4.51 -1.44
C ASN A 108 24.02 -3.68 -1.17
N TRP A 109 24.11 -2.59 -0.44
CA TRP A 109 22.99 -1.70 -0.16
C TRP A 109 23.05 -0.44 -1.02
N ILE A 110 21.90 -0.01 -1.49
CA ILE A 110 21.75 1.24 -2.24
C ILE A 110 20.56 2.03 -1.73
N THR A 111 20.67 3.34 -1.77
CA THR A 111 19.54 4.24 -1.53
C THR A 111 18.93 4.64 -2.85
N LEU A 112 17.63 4.47 -2.98
CA LEU A 112 16.85 4.94 -4.12
C LEU A 112 16.33 6.35 -3.83
N LYS A 113 16.00 7.09 -4.89
CA LYS A 113 15.34 8.37 -4.73
C LYS A 113 13.88 8.18 -4.37
N ASP A 114 13.29 9.18 -3.75
CA ASP A 114 11.87 9.27 -3.47
C ASP A 114 11.04 9.71 -4.70
N THR A 115 11.70 9.83 -5.86
CA THR A 115 11.11 10.13 -7.15
C THR A 115 11.13 8.90 -8.06
N GLY A 116 10.23 8.88 -9.04
CA GLY A 116 10.16 7.77 -9.97
C GLY A 116 9.22 8.05 -11.14
N MET A 117 8.92 7.00 -11.87
CA MET A 117 8.04 7.04 -13.04
C MET A 117 6.98 5.94 -12.95
N VAL A 118 5.74 6.28 -13.25
CA VAL A 118 4.63 5.33 -13.34
C VAL A 118 4.85 4.39 -14.54
N MET A 119 4.98 3.11 -14.25
CA MET A 119 5.16 2.07 -15.29
C MET A 119 3.83 1.44 -15.71
N SER A 120 2.93 1.29 -14.77
CA SER A 120 1.55 0.87 -14.97
C SER A 120 0.72 1.31 -13.76
N TYR A 121 -0.59 1.35 -13.92
CA TYR A 121 -1.50 1.67 -12.82
C TYR A 121 -2.83 0.95 -12.98
N THR A 122 -3.56 0.87 -11.91
CA THR A 122 -4.97 0.45 -11.88
C THR A 122 -5.74 1.33 -10.92
N ILE A 123 -7.02 1.49 -11.19
CA ILE A 123 -7.95 2.06 -10.22
C ILE A 123 -8.59 0.89 -9.49
N ASN A 124 -8.18 0.67 -8.26
CA ASN A 124 -8.84 -0.32 -7.43
C ASN A 124 -10.16 0.29 -6.93
N VAL A 125 -11.22 -0.44 -7.14
CA VAL A 125 -12.53 -0.06 -6.62
C VAL A 125 -12.90 -1.10 -5.59
N GLU A 126 -12.78 -0.73 -4.34
CA GLU A 126 -13.29 -1.54 -3.25
C GLU A 126 -14.82 -1.43 -3.29
N ARG A 127 -15.46 -2.54 -3.65
CA ARG A 127 -16.91 -2.60 -3.73
C ARG A 127 -17.41 -3.47 -2.58
N GLU A 128 -18.08 -2.84 -1.68
CA GLU A 128 -18.81 -3.51 -0.62
C GLU A 128 -20.31 -3.41 -0.94
N VAL A 129 -21.04 -4.50 -0.76
CA VAL A 129 -22.50 -4.46 -0.85
C VAL A 129 -23.02 -4.10 0.52
N ASP A 130 -23.62 -2.93 0.64
CA ASP A 130 -24.45 -2.64 1.81
C ASP A 130 -25.71 -3.50 1.74
N TYR A 131 -25.70 -4.57 2.47
CA TYR A 131 -26.82 -5.52 2.49
C TYR A 131 -28.14 -4.92 2.98
N ALA A 132 -28.09 -3.82 3.73
CA ALA A 132 -29.31 -3.14 4.18
C ALA A 132 -29.99 -2.35 3.09
N THR A 133 -29.21 -1.73 2.19
CA THR A 133 -29.72 -0.90 1.10
C THR A 133 -29.60 -1.57 -0.26
N ASN A 134 -28.92 -2.71 -0.35
CA ASN A 134 -28.53 -3.43 -1.56
C ASN A 134 -27.79 -2.52 -2.56
N LYS A 135 -27.07 -1.54 -2.04
CA LYS A 135 -26.26 -0.61 -2.84
C LYS A 135 -24.80 -0.99 -2.75
N LEU A 136 -24.10 -0.81 -3.86
CA LEU A 136 -22.65 -0.86 -3.87
C LEU A 136 -22.11 0.41 -3.20
N VAL A 137 -21.39 0.24 -2.11
CA VAL A 137 -20.62 1.30 -1.44
C VAL A 137 -19.14 0.96 -1.60
N GLY A 138 -18.29 1.97 -1.70
CA GLY A 138 -16.86 1.72 -1.79
C GLY A 138 -16.09 2.93 -2.25
N GLN A 139 -14.79 2.87 -2.05
CA GLN A 139 -13.85 3.91 -2.46
C GLN A 139 -13.02 3.42 -3.64
N ALA A 140 -12.75 4.33 -4.57
CA ALA A 140 -11.79 4.07 -5.63
C ALA A 140 -10.44 4.69 -5.24
N TYR A 141 -9.37 3.94 -5.38
CA TYR A 141 -8.01 4.46 -5.17
C TYR A 141 -7.06 3.93 -6.25
N PRO A 142 -6.20 4.78 -6.78
CA PRO A 142 -5.23 4.39 -7.80
C PRO A 142 -4.01 3.75 -7.14
N ILE A 143 -3.62 2.59 -7.65
CA ILE A 143 -2.39 1.89 -7.31
C ILE A 143 -1.51 1.90 -8.54
N ALA A 144 -0.25 2.26 -8.38
CA ALA A 144 0.71 2.27 -9.46
C ALA A 144 1.94 1.42 -9.17
N PHE A 145 2.50 0.85 -10.23
CA PHE A 145 3.85 0.30 -10.26
C PHE A 145 4.80 1.44 -10.63
N ILE A 146 5.60 1.89 -9.69
CA ILE A 146 6.46 3.05 -9.78
C ILE A 146 7.90 2.58 -9.83
N ARG A 147 8.59 2.82 -10.96
CA ARG A 147 10.03 2.61 -11.06
C ARG A 147 10.75 3.77 -10.41
N LEU A 148 11.45 3.51 -9.31
CA LEU A 148 12.16 4.52 -8.56
C LEU A 148 13.48 4.92 -9.26
N ASP A 149 13.78 6.20 -9.21
CA ASP A 149 15.04 6.75 -9.70
C ASP A 149 16.22 6.34 -8.81
N GLY A 150 17.39 6.20 -9.40
CA GLY A 150 18.62 5.75 -8.72
C GLY A 150 18.79 4.23 -8.69
N GLY A 151 17.79 3.49 -9.14
CA GLY A 151 17.86 2.04 -9.31
C GLY A 151 17.99 1.60 -10.77
N ASP A 152 17.53 0.41 -11.07
CA ASP A 152 17.43 -0.16 -12.41
C ASP A 152 15.97 -0.37 -12.83
N GLN A 153 15.75 -1.04 -13.95
CA GLN A 153 14.40 -1.32 -14.46
C GLN A 153 13.56 -2.22 -13.55
N TYR A 154 14.16 -2.87 -12.56
CA TYR A 154 13.50 -3.76 -11.60
C TYR A 154 13.22 -3.09 -10.25
N SER A 155 13.65 -1.84 -10.06
CA SER A 155 13.45 -1.05 -8.84
C SER A 155 12.03 -0.52 -8.77
N ILE A 156 11.05 -1.43 -8.76
CA ILE A 156 9.63 -1.11 -8.82
C ILE A 156 9.03 -1.21 -7.43
N LEU A 157 8.37 -0.13 -7.02
CA LEU A 157 7.55 -0.05 -5.83
C LEU A 157 6.07 0.03 -6.23
N VAL A 158 5.22 -0.72 -5.54
CA VAL A 158 3.77 -0.62 -5.70
C VAL A 158 3.24 0.29 -4.61
N HIS A 159 2.57 1.37 -5.00
CA HIS A 159 2.04 2.33 -4.04
C HIS A 159 0.86 3.13 -4.61
N PHE A 160 0.20 3.88 -3.72
CA PHE A 160 -0.91 4.76 -4.08
C PHE A 160 -0.42 6.01 -4.81
N LEU A 161 -1.26 6.50 -5.73
CA LEU A 161 -1.13 7.83 -6.31
C LEU A 161 -2.13 8.78 -5.65
N LYS A 162 -1.75 10.06 -5.53
CA LYS A 162 -2.65 11.12 -5.08
C LYS A 162 -3.75 11.43 -6.09
N GLU A 163 -3.39 11.42 -7.38
CA GLU A 163 -4.35 11.69 -8.45
C GLU A 163 -5.27 10.51 -8.66
N ILE A 164 -6.56 10.75 -8.52
CA ILE A 164 -7.60 9.73 -8.59
C ILE A 164 -8.40 9.74 -9.90
N GLN A 165 -8.25 10.79 -10.71
CA GLN A 165 -8.93 10.86 -11.99
C GLN A 165 -8.15 10.04 -13.03
N PRO A 166 -8.71 8.95 -13.56
CA PRO A 166 -8.00 8.09 -14.52
C PRO A 166 -7.49 8.85 -15.74
N SER A 167 -8.21 9.89 -16.18
CA SER A 167 -7.83 10.72 -17.31
C SER A 167 -6.57 11.56 -17.08
N LYS A 168 -6.16 11.75 -15.83
CA LYS A 168 -4.96 12.49 -15.46
C LYS A 168 -3.78 11.59 -15.12
N ILE A 169 -3.98 10.28 -15.09
CA ILE A 169 -2.91 9.32 -14.83
C ILE A 169 -2.45 8.74 -16.16
N SER A 170 -1.15 8.75 -16.41
CA SER A 170 -0.55 8.16 -17.59
C SER A 170 0.73 7.41 -17.26
N VAL A 171 1.01 6.36 -18.04
CA VAL A 171 2.31 5.69 -18.03
C VAL A 171 3.39 6.66 -18.46
N GLY A 172 4.52 6.66 -17.79
CA GLY A 172 5.59 7.62 -18.01
C GLY A 172 5.54 8.87 -17.13
N MET A 173 4.44 9.08 -16.40
CA MET A 173 4.27 10.20 -15.48
C MET A 173 5.35 10.18 -14.40
N LYS A 174 5.98 11.32 -14.15
CA LYS A 174 6.94 11.50 -13.07
C LYS A 174 6.23 11.78 -11.76
N VAL A 175 6.67 11.10 -10.72
CA VAL A 175 6.04 11.15 -9.39
C VAL A 175 7.07 11.24 -8.28
N LYS A 176 6.66 11.77 -7.14
CA LYS A 176 7.45 11.87 -5.92
C LYS A 176 6.65 11.37 -4.72
N ALA A 177 7.33 10.65 -3.83
CA ALA A 177 6.75 10.21 -2.58
C ALA A 177 6.44 11.38 -1.64
N VAL A 178 5.27 11.36 -1.05
CA VAL A 178 4.87 12.24 0.05
C VAL A 178 4.92 11.42 1.33
N TRP A 179 5.74 11.86 2.26
CA TRP A 179 6.02 11.15 3.50
C TRP A 179 5.15 11.66 4.64
N LYS A 180 4.84 10.79 5.58
CA LYS A 180 4.34 11.20 6.89
C LYS A 180 5.35 12.09 7.61
N PRO A 181 4.90 13.04 8.44
CA PRO A 181 5.76 13.73 9.41
C PRO A 181 6.57 12.69 10.22
N TYR A 182 7.80 13.05 10.57
CA TYR A 182 8.73 12.14 11.26
C TYR A 182 8.10 11.47 12.50
N GLU A 183 7.39 12.26 13.29
CA GLU A 183 6.78 11.85 14.57
C GLU A 183 5.67 10.80 14.39
N LEU A 184 5.08 10.75 13.20
CA LEU A 184 4.00 9.83 12.86
C LEU A 184 4.47 8.58 12.13
N ARG A 185 5.77 8.48 11.82
CA ARG A 185 6.32 7.30 11.15
C ARG A 185 6.44 6.13 12.11
N ARG A 186 6.15 4.93 11.60
CA ARG A 186 6.12 3.69 12.39
C ARG A 186 6.97 2.57 11.80
N GLY A 187 7.70 2.82 10.71
CA GLY A 187 8.47 1.79 10.01
C GLY A 187 7.56 0.86 9.19
N ARG A 188 6.69 1.43 8.39
CA ARG A 188 5.75 0.72 7.53
C ARG A 188 5.72 1.34 6.14
N MET A 189 5.26 0.60 5.14
CA MET A 189 5.05 1.17 3.80
C MET A 189 4.10 2.36 3.82
N SER A 190 3.15 2.38 4.73
CA SER A 190 2.22 3.48 4.93
C SER A 190 2.85 4.77 5.51
N ASP A 191 4.14 4.77 5.84
CA ASP A 191 4.87 6.00 6.16
C ASP A 191 5.14 6.85 4.91
N ILE A 192 5.02 6.24 3.72
CA ILE A 192 4.79 6.94 2.46
C ILE A 192 3.28 7.05 2.32
N LEU A 193 2.75 8.27 2.29
CA LEU A 193 1.31 8.49 2.18
C LEU A 193 0.79 8.12 0.79
N TYR A 194 1.45 8.65 -0.23
CA TYR A 194 1.15 8.44 -1.64
C TYR A 194 2.30 8.97 -2.49
N PHE A 195 2.22 8.76 -3.78
CA PHE A 195 3.05 9.46 -4.75
C PHE A 195 2.22 10.53 -5.46
N GLU A 196 2.76 11.73 -5.60
CA GLU A 196 2.15 12.82 -6.34
C GLU A 196 2.96 13.17 -7.59
N THR A 197 2.30 13.72 -8.58
CA THR A 197 2.94 14.16 -9.82
C THR A 197 3.92 15.30 -9.58
N ILE A 198 5.07 15.23 -10.22
CA ILE A 198 6.03 16.32 -10.28
C ILE A 198 6.14 16.81 -11.74
N GLY A 199 5.86 18.11 -11.94
CA GLY A 199 6.01 18.77 -13.22
C GLY A 199 4.99 18.36 -14.27
N GLY A 200 3.82 18.92 -14.19
CA GLY A 200 2.73 18.69 -15.14
C GLY A 200 1.59 19.69 -14.98
N ASP A 201 1.90 20.98 -15.03
CA ASP A 201 0.95 21.94 -15.56
C ASP A 201 1.14 21.92 -17.09
N LYS A 202 0.29 21.19 -17.79
CA LYS A 202 -0.03 21.39 -19.19
C LYS A 202 -1.49 21.06 -19.40
#